data_06451a7e916815c22b630e74354548f9
#
_entry.id   06451a7e916815c22b630e74354548f9
#
_cell.length_a   1.000
_cell.length_b   1.000
_cell.length_c   1.000
_cell.angle_alpha   90.00
_cell.angle_beta   90.00
_cell.angle_gamma   90.00
#
_symmetry.space_group_name_H-M   'P 1'
#
loop_
_entity.id
_entity.type
_entity.pdbx_description
1 polymer ?
#
loop_
_entity_poly.entity_id
_entity_poly.type
_entity_poly.pdbx_seq_one_letter_code
_entity_poly.pdbx_strand_id
1 'polypeptide(L)'
;MSTDEFTVTPYAVEGEVDYDRLLDRFGADELTDAQRAKFPDPVHPLVRRGVFYAGRDLDPFLAAADAGEPHSIVTGRGPSGPMHVGHVFPFYFAKYMQERAGTTVYVPISDDEKYFLKEQSLAEITDHARENLRDVLAVGFDPERTRVVIDTADADVIYPLATAFAGEITQATVDATYGDPENVGLSFYPAVQATHLLLPQLVEGRHPTLVPIAVDQDPHVRVCRDVAAKERYPVDKPGALLSKFLPSLEGPGKMSSSADAPSLLLTDDRETIREKILIHAYTGGRTSVAEHREHGGDPSVDVPYQLLHSFFEDSDERVERLAAEYREGTLLSGELKEIAAEAIADFLESHQERRAALADLDEELAPFRLTEEERATARSRVGLPEGGFG
;
A
#
# COMPACT_ATOMS: atom_id res chain seq x y z
N MET A 1 0.79 -22.81 28.15
CA MET A 1 1.38 -21.66 27.47
C MET A 1 0.49 -21.41 26.29
N SER A 2 -0.24 -20.31 26.27
CA SER A 2 -1.20 -19.95 25.21
C SER A 2 -0.39 -19.62 23.95
N THR A 3 -0.61 -20.39 22.89
CA THR A 3 0.07 -20.29 21.59
C THR A 3 -0.61 -19.31 20.63
N ASP A 4 -1.30 -18.29 21.16
CA ASP A 4 -2.19 -17.41 20.39
C ASP A 4 -1.79 -15.93 20.41
N GLU A 5 -0.52 -15.60 20.53
CA GLU A 5 -0.08 -14.20 20.39
C GLU A 5 0.59 -13.99 19.05
N PHE A 6 -0.14 -13.33 18.15
CA PHE A 6 0.47 -12.72 16.96
C PHE A 6 0.90 -11.28 17.29
N THR A 7 1.99 -10.83 16.67
CA THR A 7 2.48 -9.46 16.78
C THR A 7 2.27 -8.75 15.45
N VAL A 8 1.62 -7.59 15.48
CA VAL A 8 1.47 -6.71 14.32
C VAL A 8 1.88 -5.30 14.72
N THR A 9 2.98 -4.85 14.14
CA THR A 9 3.51 -3.48 14.25
C THR A 9 3.93 -3.02 12.85
N PRO A 10 4.17 -1.73 12.62
CA PRO A 10 4.66 -1.25 11.33
C PRO A 10 5.98 -1.90 10.87
N TYR A 11 6.75 -2.44 11.80
CA TYR A 11 8.09 -2.98 11.55
C TYR A 11 8.17 -4.51 11.61
N ALA A 12 7.18 -5.19 12.23
CA ALA A 12 7.17 -6.64 12.37
C ALA A 12 5.76 -7.23 12.35
N VAL A 13 5.59 -8.33 11.62
CA VAL A 13 4.39 -9.16 11.61
C VAL A 13 4.82 -10.60 11.88
N GLU A 14 4.38 -11.17 13.00
CA GLU A 14 4.73 -12.52 13.44
C GLU A 14 3.47 -13.29 13.82
N GLY A 15 3.43 -14.59 13.52
CA GLY A 15 2.30 -15.48 13.81
C GLY A 15 1.17 -15.42 12.76
N GLU A 16 0.14 -16.23 12.97
CA GLU A 16 -1.06 -16.25 12.15
C GLU A 16 -1.96 -15.07 12.55
N VAL A 17 -2.26 -14.19 11.59
CA VAL A 17 -2.98 -12.94 11.85
C VAL A 17 -4.48 -13.21 11.95
N ASP A 18 -5.04 -12.94 13.12
CA ASP A 18 -6.49 -12.87 13.36
C ASP A 18 -6.98 -11.45 13.05
N TYR A 19 -7.58 -11.30 11.87
CA TYR A 19 -8.03 -9.99 11.38
C TYR A 19 -9.18 -9.41 12.20
N ASP A 20 -10.11 -10.23 12.72
CA ASP A 20 -11.23 -9.76 13.54
C ASP A 20 -10.72 -9.18 14.87
N ARG A 21 -9.76 -9.88 15.49
CA ARG A 21 -9.11 -9.41 16.71
C ARG A 21 -8.27 -8.14 16.49
N LEU A 22 -7.70 -7.97 15.28
CA LEU A 22 -7.01 -6.72 14.92
C LEU A 22 -7.99 -5.55 14.80
N LEU A 23 -9.17 -5.74 14.25
CA LEU A 23 -10.19 -4.68 14.15
C LEU A 23 -10.56 -4.16 15.53
N ASP A 24 -10.83 -5.06 16.49
CA ASP A 24 -11.13 -4.68 17.87
C ASP A 24 -9.97 -3.90 18.50
N ARG A 25 -8.73 -4.38 18.31
CA ARG A 25 -7.53 -3.76 18.87
C ARG A 25 -7.24 -2.38 18.29
N PHE A 26 -7.51 -2.18 17.01
CA PHE A 26 -7.22 -0.93 16.31
C PHE A 26 -8.42 0.02 16.28
N GLY A 27 -9.63 -0.45 16.61
CA GLY A 27 -10.85 0.34 16.55
C GLY A 27 -11.17 0.78 15.11
N ALA A 28 -11.04 -0.14 14.17
CA ALA A 28 -11.49 0.00 12.79
C ALA A 28 -12.74 -0.85 12.58
N ASP A 29 -13.59 -0.45 11.66
CA ASP A 29 -14.84 -1.14 11.37
C ASP A 29 -14.69 -2.01 10.10
N GLU A 30 -15.32 -3.18 10.09
CA GLU A 30 -15.42 -4.00 8.89
C GLU A 30 -16.18 -3.26 7.78
N LEU A 31 -15.71 -3.37 6.53
CA LEU A 31 -16.43 -2.78 5.41
C LEU A 31 -17.80 -3.43 5.23
N THR A 32 -18.84 -2.61 5.28
CA THR A 32 -20.20 -3.06 4.97
C THR A 32 -20.43 -3.18 3.47
N ASP A 33 -21.41 -4.02 3.06
CA ASP A 33 -21.82 -4.11 1.65
C ASP A 33 -22.31 -2.76 1.11
N ALA A 34 -22.96 -1.96 1.95
CA ALA A 34 -23.40 -0.61 1.61
C ALA A 34 -22.22 0.34 1.30
N GLN A 35 -21.11 0.22 2.02
CA GLN A 35 -19.89 0.97 1.72
C GLN A 35 -19.19 0.45 0.47
N ARG A 36 -19.12 -0.89 0.29
CA ARG A 36 -18.55 -1.48 -0.94
C ARG A 36 -19.28 -1.00 -2.19
N ALA A 37 -20.60 -0.91 -2.14
CA ALA A 37 -21.45 -0.45 -3.24
C ALA A 37 -21.33 1.07 -3.55
N LYS A 38 -20.66 1.86 -2.69
CA LYS A 38 -20.40 3.29 -2.93
C LYS A 38 -19.10 3.54 -3.72
N PHE A 39 -18.24 2.54 -3.88
CA PHE A 39 -17.06 2.68 -4.75
C PHE A 39 -17.49 2.79 -6.21
N PRO A 40 -16.74 3.51 -7.05
CA PRO A 40 -17.09 3.67 -8.47
C PRO A 40 -17.21 2.34 -9.23
N ASP A 41 -18.14 2.26 -10.17
CA ASP A 41 -18.32 1.08 -11.02
C ASP A 41 -17.31 1.03 -12.19
N PRO A 42 -16.85 -0.20 -12.56
CA PRO A 42 -16.98 -1.45 -11.83
C PRO A 42 -16.13 -1.44 -10.55
N VAL A 43 -16.71 -1.88 -9.44
CA VAL A 43 -16.00 -1.89 -8.15
C VAL A 43 -14.71 -2.71 -8.26
N HIS A 44 -13.61 -2.15 -7.77
CA HIS A 44 -12.28 -2.75 -7.86
C HIS A 44 -12.21 -4.13 -7.19
N PRO A 45 -11.52 -5.15 -7.76
CA PRO A 45 -11.40 -6.49 -7.18
C PRO A 45 -10.98 -6.51 -5.71
N LEU A 46 -10.01 -5.67 -5.33
CA LEU A 46 -9.56 -5.56 -3.94
C LEU A 46 -10.69 -5.19 -2.95
N VAL A 47 -11.70 -4.45 -3.40
CA VAL A 47 -12.86 -4.05 -2.57
C VAL A 47 -13.94 -5.14 -2.60
N ARG A 48 -14.39 -5.53 -3.80
CA ARG A 48 -15.54 -6.44 -3.94
C ARG A 48 -15.25 -7.85 -3.45
N ARG A 49 -13.98 -8.27 -3.46
CA ARG A 49 -13.51 -9.58 -2.97
C ARG A 49 -12.97 -9.57 -1.54
N GLY A 50 -13.08 -8.43 -0.84
CA GLY A 50 -12.74 -8.32 0.58
C GLY A 50 -11.25 -8.41 0.90
N VAL A 51 -10.37 -8.06 -0.04
CA VAL A 51 -8.95 -7.83 0.25
C VAL A 51 -8.81 -6.57 1.08
N PHE A 52 -9.46 -5.47 0.66
CA PHE A 52 -9.81 -4.39 1.56
C PHE A 52 -11.01 -4.84 2.38
N TYR A 53 -10.80 -5.10 3.67
CA TYR A 53 -11.78 -5.73 4.53
C TYR A 53 -12.34 -4.81 5.60
N ALA A 54 -11.61 -3.75 5.94
CA ALA A 54 -11.98 -2.82 7.01
C ALA A 54 -11.62 -1.38 6.65
N GLY A 55 -12.20 -0.43 7.36
CA GLY A 55 -11.94 0.99 7.15
C GLY A 55 -12.12 1.81 8.42
N ARG A 56 -11.67 3.05 8.33
CA ARG A 56 -11.80 4.08 9.35
C ARG A 56 -12.21 5.38 8.67
N ASP A 57 -13.32 5.99 9.12
CA ASP A 57 -13.86 7.24 8.55
C ASP A 57 -13.93 7.23 7.01
N LEU A 58 -14.39 6.11 6.42
CA LEU A 58 -14.47 5.92 4.97
C LEU A 58 -15.64 6.71 4.34
N ASP A 59 -16.77 6.86 5.06
CA ASP A 59 -17.98 7.46 4.52
C ASP A 59 -17.80 8.90 4.01
N PRO A 60 -17.06 9.81 4.71
CA PRO A 60 -16.81 11.15 4.18
C PRO A 60 -16.06 11.16 2.85
N PHE A 61 -15.08 10.26 2.69
CA PHE A 61 -14.32 10.12 1.45
C PHE A 61 -15.22 9.62 0.30
N LEU A 62 -15.99 8.56 0.55
CA LEU A 62 -16.91 8.02 -0.46
C LEU A 62 -17.99 9.02 -0.86
N ALA A 63 -18.51 9.81 0.10
CA ALA A 63 -19.49 10.85 -0.19
C ALA A 63 -18.91 11.97 -1.06
N ALA A 64 -17.67 12.42 -0.78
CA ALA A 64 -16.99 13.43 -1.58
C ALA A 64 -16.68 12.90 -3.00
N ALA A 65 -16.23 11.65 -3.12
CA ALA A 65 -15.97 11.00 -4.39
C ALA A 65 -17.23 10.89 -5.27
N ASP A 66 -18.36 10.50 -4.68
CA ASP A 66 -19.66 10.41 -5.37
C ASP A 66 -20.18 11.80 -5.80
N ALA A 67 -19.97 12.81 -4.97
CA ALA A 67 -20.38 14.18 -5.25
C ALA A 67 -19.44 14.93 -6.22
N GLY A 68 -18.27 14.37 -6.57
CA GLY A 68 -17.23 15.05 -7.33
C GLY A 68 -16.60 16.24 -6.59
N GLU A 69 -16.67 16.22 -5.25
CA GLU A 69 -16.03 17.20 -4.37
C GLU A 69 -14.56 16.86 -4.15
N PRO A 70 -13.72 17.82 -3.68
CA PRO A 70 -12.31 17.55 -3.41
C PRO A 70 -12.12 16.38 -2.44
N HIS A 71 -11.29 15.42 -2.83
CA HIS A 71 -10.90 14.25 -2.03
C HIS A 71 -9.58 13.69 -2.54
N SER A 72 -8.80 13.09 -1.66
CA SER A 72 -7.47 12.61 -2.01
C SER A 72 -7.14 11.23 -1.44
N ILE A 73 -6.19 10.54 -2.07
CA ILE A 73 -5.55 9.33 -1.57
C ILE A 73 -4.07 9.60 -1.34
N VAL A 74 -3.57 9.09 -0.21
CA VAL A 74 -2.12 9.01 0.05
C VAL A 74 -1.69 7.56 0.04
N THR A 75 -0.78 7.21 -0.86
CA THR A 75 -0.16 5.88 -0.92
C THR A 75 1.30 6.03 -1.29
N GLY A 76 2.21 5.48 -0.51
CA GLY A 76 3.63 5.73 -0.64
C GLY A 76 4.51 4.49 -0.52
N ARG A 77 5.82 4.71 -0.59
CA ARG A 77 6.80 3.64 -0.54
C ARG A 77 8.06 4.04 0.24
N GLY A 78 8.50 3.19 1.15
CA GLY A 78 9.85 3.23 1.70
C GLY A 78 10.80 2.41 0.80
N PRO A 79 11.74 3.02 0.09
CA PRO A 79 12.53 2.39 -0.97
C PRO A 79 13.71 1.61 -0.39
N SER A 80 13.46 0.41 0.13
CA SER A 80 14.49 -0.47 0.73
C SER A 80 15.02 -1.55 -0.23
N GLY A 81 14.58 -1.55 -1.49
CA GLY A 81 14.93 -2.53 -2.51
C GLY A 81 13.91 -2.56 -3.65
N PRO A 82 13.98 -3.54 -4.55
CA PRO A 82 13.04 -3.70 -5.65
C PRO A 82 11.58 -3.86 -5.14
N MET A 83 10.63 -3.38 -5.92
CA MET A 83 9.23 -3.59 -5.63
C MET A 83 8.79 -5.00 -6.04
N HIS A 84 7.96 -5.62 -5.20
CA HIS A 84 7.24 -6.85 -5.54
C HIS A 84 5.74 -6.56 -5.73
N VAL A 85 5.00 -7.50 -6.28
CA VAL A 85 3.57 -7.33 -6.61
C VAL A 85 2.72 -6.84 -5.43
N GLY A 86 3.06 -7.23 -4.19
CA GLY A 86 2.35 -6.75 -3.00
C GLY A 86 2.48 -5.25 -2.73
N HIS A 87 3.51 -4.60 -3.24
CA HIS A 87 3.70 -3.16 -3.08
C HIS A 87 2.88 -2.34 -4.07
N VAL A 88 2.50 -2.91 -5.21
CA VAL A 88 1.89 -2.14 -6.30
C VAL A 88 0.37 -2.03 -6.19
N PHE A 89 -0.29 -2.89 -5.46
CA PHE A 89 -1.75 -2.94 -5.35
C PHE A 89 -2.38 -1.64 -4.85
N PRO A 90 -1.87 -0.99 -3.78
CA PRO A 90 -2.42 0.29 -3.35
C PRO A 90 -2.29 1.39 -4.42
N PHE A 91 -1.24 1.35 -5.24
CA PHE A 91 -1.06 2.30 -6.33
C PHE A 91 -2.07 2.07 -7.47
N TYR A 92 -2.32 0.81 -7.87
CA TYR A 92 -3.35 0.51 -8.88
C TYR A 92 -4.76 0.80 -8.36
N PHE A 93 -5.01 0.59 -7.07
CA PHE A 93 -6.26 1.03 -6.45
C PHE A 93 -6.41 2.57 -6.47
N ALA A 94 -5.35 3.30 -6.14
CA ALA A 94 -5.35 4.77 -6.23
C ALA A 94 -5.57 5.25 -7.67
N LYS A 95 -4.97 4.57 -8.65
CA LYS A 95 -5.18 4.83 -10.08
C LYS A 95 -6.64 4.60 -10.48
N TYR A 96 -7.25 3.50 -10.04
CA TYR A 96 -8.67 3.25 -10.27
C TYR A 96 -9.54 4.38 -9.70
N MET A 97 -9.29 4.83 -8.47
CA MET A 97 -10.03 5.95 -7.87
C MET A 97 -9.80 7.26 -8.62
N GLN A 98 -8.58 7.51 -9.07
CA GLN A 98 -8.27 8.67 -9.89
C GLN A 98 -9.05 8.68 -11.21
N GLU A 99 -9.08 7.57 -11.94
CA GLU A 99 -9.77 7.44 -13.21
C GLU A 99 -11.29 7.50 -13.09
N ARG A 100 -11.84 6.94 -12.02
CA ARG A 100 -13.28 6.77 -11.87
C ARG A 100 -13.96 7.88 -11.07
N ALA A 101 -13.25 8.47 -10.11
CA ALA A 101 -13.79 9.50 -9.22
C ALA A 101 -13.05 10.84 -9.29
N GLY A 102 -11.98 10.94 -10.09
CA GLY A 102 -11.17 12.16 -10.18
C GLY A 102 -10.34 12.43 -8.92
N THR A 103 -10.05 11.41 -8.13
CA THR A 103 -9.27 11.48 -6.88
C THR A 103 -7.88 12.07 -7.12
N THR A 104 -7.48 13.03 -6.29
CA THR A 104 -6.06 13.48 -6.25
C THR A 104 -5.22 12.46 -5.50
N VAL A 105 -4.02 12.15 -6.01
CA VAL A 105 -3.14 11.13 -5.43
C VAL A 105 -1.83 11.75 -4.98
N TYR A 106 -1.43 11.48 -3.73
CA TYR A 106 -0.13 11.88 -3.18
C TYR A 106 0.71 10.64 -2.91
N VAL A 107 1.92 10.64 -3.46
CA VAL A 107 2.85 9.51 -3.39
C VAL A 107 4.12 9.91 -2.65
N PRO A 108 4.18 9.75 -1.32
CA PRO A 108 5.40 9.93 -0.57
C PRO A 108 6.39 8.77 -0.79
N ILE A 109 7.67 9.11 -0.95
CA ILE A 109 8.81 8.21 -0.99
C ILE A 109 9.66 8.50 0.23
N SER A 110 9.61 7.59 1.22
CA SER A 110 10.26 7.75 2.53
C SER A 110 11.69 7.20 2.49
N ASP A 111 12.57 7.92 1.81
CA ASP A 111 13.97 7.53 1.67
C ASP A 111 14.77 7.77 2.95
N ASP A 112 14.38 8.69 3.80
CA ASP A 112 14.95 8.94 5.13
C ASP A 112 14.65 7.81 6.13
N GLU A 113 13.40 7.30 6.18
CA GLU A 113 13.03 6.19 7.06
C GLU A 113 13.91 4.96 6.84
N LYS A 114 14.16 4.63 5.57
CA LYS A 114 14.94 3.43 5.24
C LYS A 114 16.40 3.55 5.64
N TYR A 115 16.94 4.75 5.63
CA TYR A 115 18.27 5.03 6.17
C TYR A 115 18.34 4.79 7.69
N PHE A 116 17.27 5.12 8.43
CA PHE A 116 17.21 4.89 9.87
C PHE A 116 17.00 3.42 10.26
N LEU A 117 16.35 2.63 9.38
CA LEU A 117 15.96 1.25 9.65
C LEU A 117 16.94 0.20 9.11
N LYS A 118 17.75 0.52 8.13
CA LYS A 118 18.58 -0.43 7.39
C LYS A 118 20.05 -0.06 7.41
N GLU A 119 20.92 -1.04 7.38
CA GLU A 119 22.35 -0.84 7.14
C GLU A 119 22.63 -0.56 5.64
N GLN A 120 22.02 0.51 5.11
CA GLN A 120 22.16 0.96 3.72
C GLN A 120 22.62 2.41 3.72
N SER A 121 23.49 2.77 2.78
CA SER A 121 23.88 4.16 2.56
C SER A 121 22.75 4.97 1.93
N LEU A 122 22.76 6.29 2.11
CA LEU A 122 21.81 7.18 1.43
C LEU A 122 21.89 7.04 -0.10
N ALA A 123 23.08 6.77 -0.65
CA ALA A 123 23.24 6.57 -2.10
C ALA A 123 22.50 5.31 -2.58
N GLU A 124 22.65 4.17 -1.89
CA GLU A 124 21.91 2.94 -2.21
C GLU A 124 20.39 3.13 -2.12
N ILE A 125 19.93 3.85 -1.07
CA ILE A 125 18.52 4.15 -0.90
C ILE A 125 18.00 5.08 -2.01
N THR A 126 18.80 6.05 -2.43
CA THR A 126 18.47 6.93 -3.55
C THR A 126 18.34 6.13 -4.86
N ASP A 127 19.24 5.19 -5.10
CA ASP A 127 19.16 4.29 -6.27
C ASP A 127 17.87 3.43 -6.22
N HIS A 128 17.55 2.87 -5.06
CA HIS A 128 16.28 2.16 -4.86
C HIS A 128 15.06 3.08 -5.05
N ALA A 129 15.11 4.32 -4.55
CA ALA A 129 14.04 5.29 -4.75
C ALA A 129 13.82 5.59 -6.23
N ARG A 130 14.88 5.79 -7.00
CA ARG A 130 14.80 6.02 -8.45
C ARG A 130 14.18 4.83 -9.19
N GLU A 131 14.56 3.59 -8.84
CA GLU A 131 13.96 2.39 -9.43
C GLU A 131 12.49 2.21 -9.03
N ASN A 132 12.14 2.45 -7.75
CA ASN A 132 10.75 2.40 -7.29
C ASN A 132 9.88 3.50 -7.93
N LEU A 133 10.44 4.69 -8.18
CA LEU A 133 9.75 5.76 -8.89
C LEU A 133 9.41 5.40 -10.34
N ARG A 134 10.28 4.65 -11.04
CA ARG A 134 9.95 4.11 -12.37
C ARG A 134 8.73 3.20 -12.31
N ASP A 135 8.64 2.34 -11.29
CA ASP A 135 7.49 1.46 -11.09
C ASP A 135 6.23 2.26 -10.72
N VAL A 136 6.34 3.29 -9.89
CA VAL A 136 5.22 4.18 -9.54
C VAL A 136 4.70 4.93 -10.77
N LEU A 137 5.58 5.51 -11.58
CA LEU A 137 5.18 6.21 -12.81
C LEU A 137 4.60 5.24 -13.86
N ALA A 138 5.08 4.00 -13.92
CA ALA A 138 4.55 2.95 -14.80
C ALA A 138 3.10 2.52 -14.45
N VAL A 139 2.59 2.85 -13.26
CA VAL A 139 1.15 2.71 -12.95
C VAL A 139 0.30 3.58 -13.89
N GLY A 140 0.83 4.72 -14.34
CA GLY A 140 0.19 5.59 -15.33
C GLY A 140 -0.75 6.61 -14.70
N PHE A 141 -0.37 7.20 -13.58
CA PHE A 141 -1.09 8.31 -12.96
C PHE A 141 -1.17 9.54 -13.87
N ASP A 142 -2.25 10.32 -13.69
CA ASP A 142 -2.41 11.64 -14.28
C ASP A 142 -1.55 12.67 -13.52
N PRO A 143 -0.58 13.34 -14.17
CA PRO A 143 0.28 14.33 -13.50
C PRO A 143 -0.47 15.58 -13.02
N GLU A 144 -1.61 15.91 -13.62
CA GLU A 144 -2.42 17.04 -13.16
C GLU A 144 -3.08 16.77 -11.80
N ARG A 145 -3.25 15.47 -11.44
CA ARG A 145 -3.91 15.00 -10.22
C ARG A 145 -3.02 14.18 -9.32
N THR A 146 -1.71 14.22 -9.53
CA THR A 146 -0.77 13.43 -8.71
C THR A 146 0.41 14.27 -8.28
N ARG A 147 0.80 14.11 -7.01
CA ARG A 147 2.03 14.69 -6.46
C ARG A 147 2.91 13.60 -5.89
N VAL A 148 4.15 13.59 -6.35
CA VAL A 148 5.21 12.72 -5.81
C VAL A 148 6.12 13.56 -4.93
N VAL A 149 6.31 13.10 -3.69
CA VAL A 149 7.14 13.77 -2.67
C VAL A 149 8.22 12.81 -2.23
N ILE A 150 9.47 13.28 -2.21
CA ILE A 150 10.65 12.49 -1.80
C ILE A 150 11.25 13.19 -0.60
N ASP A 151 11.31 12.54 0.55
CA ASP A 151 11.60 13.19 1.84
C ASP A 151 12.91 13.98 1.84
N THR A 152 13.98 13.39 1.34
CA THR A 152 15.29 14.10 1.30
C THR A 152 15.34 15.17 0.20
N ALA A 153 14.66 14.99 -0.91
CA ALA A 153 14.63 15.96 -2.02
C ALA A 153 13.65 17.12 -1.76
N ASP A 154 12.58 16.89 -0.99
CA ASP A 154 11.58 17.88 -0.58
C ASP A 154 11.75 18.32 0.88
N ALA A 155 12.99 18.24 1.37
CA ALA A 155 13.34 18.53 2.77
C ALA A 155 12.90 19.94 3.23
N ASP A 156 12.84 20.89 2.32
CA ASP A 156 12.42 22.27 2.54
C ASP A 156 10.93 22.41 2.91
N VAL A 157 10.09 21.44 2.55
CA VAL A 157 8.67 21.39 2.91
C VAL A 157 8.40 20.31 3.95
N ILE A 158 8.95 19.11 3.78
CA ILE A 158 8.64 17.96 4.64
C ILE A 158 9.13 18.17 6.07
N TYR A 159 10.39 18.52 6.29
CA TYR A 159 10.93 18.63 7.65
C TYR A 159 10.43 19.84 8.45
N PRO A 160 10.18 21.03 7.88
CA PRO A 160 9.50 22.10 8.59
C PRO A 160 8.09 21.72 9.06
N LEU A 161 7.30 21.06 8.21
CA LEU A 161 5.96 20.55 8.57
C LEU A 161 6.06 19.47 9.65
N ALA A 162 6.96 18.50 9.48
CA ALA A 162 7.20 17.45 10.48
C ALA A 162 7.67 18.04 11.82
N THR A 163 8.47 19.11 11.82
CA THR A 163 8.87 19.81 13.05
C THR A 163 7.68 20.41 13.79
N ALA A 164 6.71 21.00 13.05
CA ALA A 164 5.49 21.51 13.64
C ALA A 164 4.66 20.38 14.28
N PHE A 165 4.54 19.23 13.59
CA PHE A 165 3.78 18.09 14.09
C PHE A 165 4.47 17.31 15.20
N ALA A 166 5.81 17.25 15.19
CA ALA A 166 6.59 16.58 16.25
C ALA A 166 6.31 17.20 17.64
N GLY A 167 6.00 18.49 17.70
CA GLY A 167 5.58 19.15 18.93
C GLY A 167 4.27 18.63 19.54
N GLU A 168 3.47 17.85 18.77
CA GLU A 168 2.21 17.25 19.22
C GLU A 168 2.35 15.77 19.59
N ILE A 169 3.48 15.15 19.24
CA ILE A 169 3.72 13.71 19.44
C ILE A 169 4.65 13.56 20.63
N THR A 170 4.20 12.91 21.70
CA THR A 170 5.06 12.66 22.87
C THR A 170 5.90 11.41 22.68
N GLN A 171 7.07 11.35 23.34
CA GLN A 171 7.87 10.12 23.34
C GLN A 171 7.08 8.91 23.83
N ALA A 172 6.21 9.09 24.85
CA ALA A 172 5.34 8.02 25.32
C ALA A 172 4.36 7.52 24.25
N THR A 173 3.89 8.39 23.35
CA THR A 173 3.07 7.98 22.19
C THR A 173 3.90 7.16 21.20
N VAL A 174 5.13 7.58 20.93
CA VAL A 174 6.06 6.84 20.05
C VAL A 174 6.32 5.45 20.61
N ASP A 175 6.75 5.36 21.88
CA ASP A 175 7.06 4.09 22.55
C ASP A 175 5.85 3.14 22.59
N ALA A 176 4.67 3.66 22.88
CA ALA A 176 3.44 2.87 22.92
C ALA A 176 2.98 2.36 21.56
N THR A 177 3.30 3.08 20.47
CA THR A 177 2.83 2.79 19.12
C THR A 177 3.81 1.99 18.30
N TYR A 178 5.11 2.30 18.42
CA TYR A 178 6.17 1.73 17.57
C TYR A 178 7.16 0.85 18.33
N GLY A 179 7.09 0.83 19.66
CA GLY A 179 8.09 0.25 20.52
C GLY A 179 9.21 1.24 20.85
N ASP A 180 10.32 0.75 21.40
CA ASP A 180 11.49 1.57 21.74
C ASP A 180 12.33 1.83 20.47
N PRO A 181 12.32 3.05 19.88
CA PRO A 181 13.05 3.33 18.66
C PRO A 181 14.57 3.26 18.87
N GLU A 182 15.26 2.56 18.00
CA GLU A 182 16.71 2.36 18.08
C GLU A 182 17.54 3.63 17.94
N ASN A 183 16.96 4.69 17.33
CA ASN A 183 17.63 5.95 17.10
C ASN A 183 16.67 7.15 17.03
N VAL A 184 17.23 8.36 17.09
CA VAL A 184 16.46 9.63 17.06
C VAL A 184 15.70 9.82 15.76
N GLY A 185 16.23 9.32 14.63
CA GLY A 185 15.55 9.38 13.34
C GLY A 185 14.22 8.64 13.38
N LEU A 186 14.21 7.42 13.89
CA LEU A 186 12.98 6.65 14.06
C LEU A 186 12.03 7.25 15.09
N SER A 187 12.53 7.90 16.13
CA SER A 187 11.69 8.64 17.10
C SER A 187 11.01 9.85 16.45
N PHE A 188 11.63 10.49 15.48
CA PHE A 188 11.09 11.66 14.77
C PHE A 188 10.20 11.28 13.59
N TYR A 189 10.42 10.13 12.98
CA TYR A 189 9.74 9.68 11.75
C TYR A 189 8.19 9.68 11.83
N PRO A 190 7.52 9.39 12.96
CA PRO A 190 6.06 9.55 13.08
C PRO A 190 5.53 10.93 12.69
N ALA A 191 6.32 11.99 12.89
CA ALA A 191 5.97 13.34 12.47
C ALA A 191 6.14 13.56 10.96
N VAL A 192 7.14 12.93 10.34
CA VAL A 192 7.32 12.88 8.88
C VAL A 192 6.12 12.15 8.26
N GLN A 193 5.77 11.00 8.81
CA GLN A 193 4.62 10.22 8.33
C GLN A 193 3.29 10.99 8.47
N ALA A 194 3.09 11.72 9.58
CA ALA A 194 1.94 12.60 9.72
C ALA A 194 1.92 13.72 8.67
N THR A 195 3.09 14.22 8.29
CA THR A 195 3.21 15.20 7.19
C THR A 195 2.73 14.62 5.88
N HIS A 196 3.16 13.43 5.51
CA HIS A 196 2.70 12.76 4.29
C HIS A 196 1.19 12.65 4.23
N LEU A 197 0.55 12.19 5.31
CA LEU A 197 -0.88 11.93 5.36
C LEU A 197 -1.73 13.20 5.38
N LEU A 198 -1.18 14.33 5.85
CA LEU A 198 -1.87 15.62 5.90
C LEU A 198 -1.52 16.56 4.74
N LEU A 199 -0.47 16.25 3.98
CA LEU A 199 0.02 17.09 2.90
C LEU A 199 -1.05 17.45 1.85
N PRO A 200 -1.93 16.54 1.41
CA PRO A 200 -3.00 16.90 0.47
C PRO A 200 -3.85 18.05 0.97
N GLN A 201 -4.26 18.01 2.22
CA GLN A 201 -5.09 19.05 2.82
C GLN A 201 -4.30 20.33 3.10
N LEU A 202 -3.01 20.24 3.34
CA LEU A 202 -2.14 21.40 3.50
C LEU A 202 -1.87 22.09 2.17
N VAL A 203 -1.92 21.38 1.05
CA VAL A 203 -1.79 21.94 -0.31
C VAL A 203 -3.14 22.45 -0.83
N GLU A 204 -4.15 21.60 -0.87
CA GLU A 204 -5.40 21.85 -1.58
C GLU A 204 -6.51 22.46 -0.70
N GLY A 205 -6.34 22.44 0.64
CA GLY A 205 -7.35 22.83 1.59
C GLY A 205 -8.04 21.62 2.23
N ARG A 206 -8.84 21.87 3.23
CA ARG A 206 -9.52 20.85 4.01
C ARG A 206 -10.47 20.01 3.16
N HIS A 207 -10.23 18.70 3.11
CA HIS A 207 -11.06 17.73 2.38
C HIS A 207 -10.80 16.30 2.90
N PRO A 208 -11.69 15.31 2.64
CA PRO A 208 -11.46 13.93 3.03
C PRO A 208 -10.24 13.33 2.33
N THR A 209 -9.33 12.76 3.13
CA THR A 209 -8.14 12.04 2.66
C THR A 209 -8.24 10.59 3.09
N LEU A 210 -8.01 9.64 2.17
CA LEU A 210 -8.02 8.20 2.42
C LEU A 210 -6.62 7.61 2.26
N VAL A 211 -6.27 6.69 3.15
CA VAL A 211 -4.98 5.98 3.13
C VAL A 211 -5.23 4.49 2.94
N PRO A 212 -5.10 3.94 1.71
CA PRO A 212 -5.16 2.50 1.48
C PRO A 212 -3.83 1.86 1.92
N ILE A 213 -3.88 1.03 2.96
CA ILE A 213 -2.71 0.45 3.61
C ILE A 213 -2.95 -1.00 4.04
N ALA A 214 -1.89 -1.78 4.15
CA ALA A 214 -1.95 -3.02 4.90
C ALA A 214 -2.14 -2.73 6.39
N VAL A 215 -2.81 -3.64 7.09
CA VAL A 215 -3.28 -3.43 8.46
C VAL A 215 -2.17 -3.11 9.47
N ASP A 216 -0.94 -3.57 9.22
CA ASP A 216 0.24 -3.26 10.04
C ASP A 216 0.62 -1.78 10.02
N GLN A 217 0.21 -1.02 9.01
CA GLN A 217 0.51 0.41 8.86
C GLN A 217 -0.52 1.34 9.55
N ASP A 218 -1.63 0.80 10.10
CA ASP A 218 -2.65 1.59 10.82
C ASP A 218 -2.10 2.44 11.99
N PRO A 219 -1.06 2.01 12.73
CA PRO A 219 -0.45 2.84 13.77
C PRO A 219 -0.02 4.23 13.28
N HIS A 220 0.51 4.37 12.07
CA HIS A 220 0.87 5.66 11.48
C HIS A 220 -0.36 6.56 11.29
N VAL A 221 -1.46 5.99 10.80
CA VAL A 221 -2.71 6.74 10.62
C VAL A 221 -3.25 7.22 11.96
N ARG A 222 -3.20 6.39 13.01
CA ARG A 222 -3.68 6.77 14.35
C ARG A 222 -2.89 7.94 14.92
N VAL A 223 -1.56 7.91 14.88
CA VAL A 223 -0.73 9.03 15.35
C VAL A 223 -1.00 10.31 14.53
N CYS A 224 -1.10 10.19 13.21
CA CYS A 224 -1.47 11.32 12.35
C CYS A 224 -2.84 11.91 12.73
N ARG A 225 -3.84 11.08 13.04
CA ARG A 225 -5.19 11.52 13.46
C ARG A 225 -5.18 12.26 14.78
N ASP A 226 -4.27 11.93 15.70
CA ASP A 226 -4.07 12.66 16.95
C ASP A 226 -3.48 14.05 16.72
N VAL A 227 -2.56 14.18 15.74
CA VAL A 227 -2.05 15.47 15.26
C VAL A 227 -3.18 16.28 14.60
N ALA A 228 -3.93 15.66 13.67
CA ALA A 228 -5.02 16.30 12.95
C ALA A 228 -6.17 16.78 13.87
N ALA A 229 -6.31 16.18 15.06
CA ALA A 229 -7.31 16.60 16.06
C ALA A 229 -6.98 17.93 16.74
N LYS A 230 -5.80 18.51 16.52
CA LYS A 230 -5.41 19.79 17.11
C LYS A 230 -6.03 20.95 16.33
N GLU A 231 -6.86 21.74 16.99
CA GLU A 231 -7.62 22.86 16.39
C GLU A 231 -6.76 23.88 15.62
N ARG A 232 -5.46 23.96 15.93
CA ARG A 232 -4.54 24.88 15.27
C ARG A 232 -4.20 24.49 13.82
N TYR A 233 -4.48 23.25 13.41
CA TYR A 233 -4.24 22.79 12.06
C TYR A 233 -5.54 22.74 11.25
N PRO A 234 -5.61 23.38 10.08
CA PRO A 234 -6.81 23.43 9.25
C PRO A 234 -7.00 22.16 8.42
N VAL A 235 -7.01 21.00 9.08
CA VAL A 235 -7.08 19.68 8.43
C VAL A 235 -8.15 18.81 9.12
N ASP A 236 -8.68 17.84 8.36
CA ASP A 236 -9.50 16.76 8.87
C ASP A 236 -8.66 15.53 9.17
N LYS A 237 -9.17 14.65 10.05
CA LYS A 237 -8.54 13.37 10.32
C LYS A 237 -8.58 12.50 9.06
N PRO A 238 -7.44 11.97 8.58
CA PRO A 238 -7.46 11.06 7.44
C PRO A 238 -8.20 9.76 7.78
N GLY A 239 -8.94 9.24 6.80
CA GLY A 239 -9.51 7.91 6.83
C GLY A 239 -8.49 6.85 6.43
N ALA A 240 -8.79 5.59 6.73
CA ALA A 240 -7.98 4.46 6.27
C ALA A 240 -8.85 3.39 5.61
N LEU A 241 -8.26 2.71 4.63
CA LEU A 241 -8.80 1.51 4.02
C LEU A 241 -7.79 0.38 4.22
N LEU A 242 -8.16 -0.61 5.04
CA LEU A 242 -7.24 -1.62 5.53
C LEU A 242 -7.31 -2.88 4.68
N SER A 243 -6.18 -3.33 4.16
CA SER A 243 -6.06 -4.57 3.44
C SER A 243 -5.53 -5.71 4.30
N LYS A 244 -5.98 -6.92 3.97
CA LYS A 244 -5.30 -8.15 4.36
C LYS A 244 -3.92 -8.19 3.70
N PHE A 245 -3.02 -8.98 4.28
CA PHE A 245 -1.74 -9.25 3.65
C PHE A 245 -1.92 -10.15 2.42
N LEU A 246 -1.12 -9.90 1.40
CA LEU A 246 -0.95 -10.87 0.35
C LEU A 246 -0.07 -12.02 0.86
N PRO A 247 -0.43 -13.27 0.53
CA PRO A 247 0.35 -14.41 0.98
C PRO A 247 1.76 -14.38 0.41
N SER A 248 2.73 -14.81 1.20
CA SER A 248 4.04 -15.22 0.70
C SER A 248 3.88 -16.36 -0.31
N LEU A 249 4.81 -16.55 -1.24
CA LEU A 249 4.76 -17.72 -2.12
C LEU A 249 4.83 -19.04 -1.33
N GLU A 250 5.52 -19.06 -0.20
CA GLU A 250 5.69 -20.25 0.63
C GLU A 250 4.48 -20.59 1.52
N GLY A 251 3.40 -19.81 1.46
CA GLY A 251 2.17 -20.09 2.21
C GLY A 251 1.70 -18.94 3.09
N PRO A 252 0.97 -19.25 4.19
CA PRO A 252 0.42 -18.24 5.08
C PRO A 252 1.51 -17.34 5.65
N GLY A 253 1.34 -16.03 5.52
CA GLY A 253 2.28 -15.02 5.99
C GLY A 253 2.35 -13.85 5.02
N LYS A 254 2.94 -12.75 5.46
CA LYS A 254 3.09 -11.54 4.64
C LYS A 254 4.17 -11.75 3.57
N MET A 255 3.88 -11.40 2.32
CA MET A 255 4.91 -11.30 1.28
C MET A 255 5.97 -10.27 1.71
N SER A 256 7.24 -10.67 1.67
CA SER A 256 8.37 -9.87 2.13
C SER A 256 9.42 -9.74 1.03
N SER A 257 10.13 -8.63 1.03
CA SER A 257 11.31 -8.41 0.18
C SER A 257 12.63 -8.89 0.82
N SER A 258 12.57 -9.66 1.92
CA SER A 258 13.75 -10.26 2.52
C SER A 258 14.40 -11.29 1.59
N ALA A 259 15.74 -11.36 1.58
CA ALA A 259 16.51 -12.18 0.64
C ALA A 259 16.27 -13.69 0.74
N ASP A 260 15.63 -14.15 1.81
CA ASP A 260 15.45 -15.58 2.12
C ASP A 260 14.11 -16.14 1.62
N ALA A 261 13.14 -15.29 1.19
CA ALA A 261 11.85 -15.76 0.69
C ALA A 261 11.66 -15.36 -0.79
N PRO A 262 11.30 -16.30 -1.68
CA PRO A 262 11.01 -15.97 -3.07
C PRO A 262 9.81 -15.04 -3.15
N SER A 263 9.99 -13.85 -3.74
CA SER A 263 8.94 -12.88 -4.01
C SER A 263 8.84 -12.58 -5.50
N LEU A 264 7.64 -12.26 -5.96
CA LEU A 264 7.39 -11.87 -7.35
C LEU A 264 7.74 -10.38 -7.51
N LEU A 265 8.90 -10.11 -8.09
CA LEU A 265 9.37 -8.74 -8.33
C LEU A 265 8.69 -8.15 -9.58
N LEU A 266 8.49 -6.83 -9.60
CA LEU A 266 7.94 -6.15 -10.78
C LEU A 266 8.87 -6.22 -12.00
N THR A 267 10.13 -6.58 -11.79
CA THR A 267 11.17 -6.73 -12.82
C THR A 267 11.38 -8.18 -13.27
N ASP A 268 10.66 -9.15 -12.70
CA ASP A 268 10.76 -10.55 -13.12
C ASP A 268 10.19 -10.73 -14.52
N ASP A 269 10.90 -11.48 -15.36
CA ASP A 269 10.39 -11.89 -16.66
C ASP A 269 9.41 -13.08 -16.55
N ARG A 270 8.72 -13.40 -17.64
CA ARG A 270 7.72 -14.47 -17.69
C ARG A 270 8.29 -15.84 -17.25
N GLU A 271 9.52 -16.16 -17.62
CA GLU A 271 10.15 -17.43 -17.26
C GLU A 271 10.44 -17.49 -15.77
N THR A 272 10.97 -16.41 -15.19
CA THR A 272 11.23 -16.27 -13.75
C THR A 272 9.94 -16.34 -12.94
N ILE A 273 8.87 -15.65 -13.37
CA ILE A 273 7.55 -15.70 -12.71
C ILE A 273 7.04 -17.13 -12.68
N ARG A 274 7.05 -17.79 -13.84
CA ARG A 274 6.59 -19.16 -13.99
C ARG A 274 7.38 -20.11 -13.08
N GLU A 275 8.72 -20.01 -13.09
CA GLU A 275 9.60 -20.82 -12.23
C GLU A 275 9.27 -20.61 -10.75
N LYS A 276 9.19 -19.35 -10.29
CA LYS A 276 8.87 -19.01 -8.91
C LYS A 276 7.52 -19.58 -8.46
N ILE A 277 6.49 -19.47 -9.29
CA ILE A 277 5.16 -19.97 -8.96
C ILE A 277 5.12 -21.49 -8.97
N LEU A 278 5.68 -22.13 -9.98
CA LEU A 278 5.63 -23.59 -10.08
C LEU A 278 6.43 -24.26 -8.95
N ILE A 279 7.57 -23.72 -8.57
CA ILE A 279 8.48 -24.33 -7.60
C ILE A 279 8.12 -23.94 -6.18
N HIS A 280 7.86 -22.64 -5.90
CA HIS A 280 7.77 -22.11 -4.54
C HIS A 280 6.34 -21.87 -4.05
N ALA A 281 5.36 -21.67 -4.98
CA ALA A 281 4.02 -21.35 -4.50
C ALA A 281 3.39 -22.52 -3.76
N TYR A 282 3.01 -22.26 -2.51
CA TYR A 282 2.27 -23.20 -1.67
C TYR A 282 0.93 -23.53 -2.30
N THR A 283 0.52 -24.80 -2.21
CA THR A 283 -0.75 -25.25 -2.80
C THR A 283 -1.65 -25.92 -1.75
N GLY A 284 -2.93 -25.63 -1.86
CA GLY A 284 -3.99 -26.30 -1.08
C GLY A 284 -4.38 -27.70 -1.60
N GLY A 285 -3.62 -28.24 -2.57
CA GLY A 285 -3.86 -29.55 -3.16
C GLY A 285 -3.50 -30.73 -2.25
N ARG A 286 -3.62 -31.95 -2.79
CA ARG A 286 -3.30 -33.21 -2.09
C ARG A 286 -1.94 -33.73 -2.52
N THR A 287 -1.45 -34.74 -1.79
CA THR A 287 -0.12 -35.32 -2.01
C THR A 287 0.01 -36.12 -3.30
N SER A 288 -1.12 -36.57 -3.85
CA SER A 288 -1.17 -37.26 -5.15
C SER A 288 -2.31 -36.79 -6.02
N VAL A 289 -2.17 -36.94 -7.33
CA VAL A 289 -3.22 -36.64 -8.31
C VAL A 289 -4.48 -37.46 -8.04
N ALA A 290 -4.35 -38.71 -7.62
CA ALA A 290 -5.51 -39.57 -7.32
C ALA A 290 -6.31 -39.03 -6.12
N GLU A 291 -5.61 -38.69 -5.02
CA GLU A 291 -6.27 -38.07 -3.86
C GLU A 291 -6.87 -36.71 -4.18
N HIS A 292 -6.19 -35.90 -5.00
CA HIS A 292 -6.71 -34.61 -5.40
C HIS A 292 -7.99 -34.76 -6.25
N ARG A 293 -8.02 -35.74 -7.18
CA ARG A 293 -9.21 -36.06 -7.97
C ARG A 293 -10.38 -36.59 -7.14
N GLU A 294 -10.11 -37.26 -6.01
CA GLU A 294 -11.12 -37.84 -5.13
C GLU A 294 -11.65 -36.82 -4.08
N HIS A 295 -10.74 -35.98 -3.52
CA HIS A 295 -11.05 -35.15 -2.35
C HIS A 295 -10.96 -33.65 -2.62
N GLY A 296 -10.52 -33.23 -3.80
CA GLY A 296 -10.32 -31.84 -4.17
C GLY A 296 -9.22 -31.13 -3.37
N GLY A 297 -8.94 -29.89 -3.73
CA GLY A 297 -8.05 -28.97 -3.03
C GLY A 297 -8.79 -27.90 -2.23
N ASP A 298 -8.06 -27.17 -1.41
CA ASP A 298 -8.57 -26.04 -0.66
C ASP A 298 -8.04 -24.72 -1.26
N PRO A 299 -8.88 -23.94 -1.98
CA PRO A 299 -8.45 -22.67 -2.56
C PRO A 299 -8.18 -21.59 -1.50
N SER A 300 -8.71 -21.75 -0.26
CA SER A 300 -8.51 -20.73 0.79
C SER A 300 -7.08 -20.63 1.29
N VAL A 301 -6.27 -21.68 1.08
CA VAL A 301 -4.85 -21.73 1.45
C VAL A 301 -3.94 -21.83 0.23
N ASP A 302 -4.50 -21.97 -0.98
CA ASP A 302 -3.73 -22.08 -2.23
C ASP A 302 -3.25 -20.71 -2.69
N VAL A 303 -1.94 -20.46 -2.68
CA VAL A 303 -1.37 -19.15 -2.99
C VAL A 303 -1.62 -18.72 -4.44
N PRO A 304 -1.44 -19.57 -5.48
CA PRO A 304 -1.83 -19.25 -6.84
C PRO A 304 -3.28 -18.77 -6.97
N TYR A 305 -4.22 -19.49 -6.33
CA TYR A 305 -5.63 -19.07 -6.30
C TYR A 305 -5.82 -17.72 -5.60
N GLN A 306 -5.18 -17.52 -4.44
CA GLN A 306 -5.32 -16.27 -3.68
C GLN A 306 -4.79 -15.06 -4.44
N LEU A 307 -3.70 -15.20 -5.22
CA LEU A 307 -3.17 -14.14 -6.08
C LEU A 307 -4.17 -13.79 -7.19
N LEU A 308 -4.73 -14.80 -7.88
CA LEU A 308 -5.79 -14.59 -8.88
C LEU A 308 -7.02 -13.92 -8.25
N HIS A 309 -7.50 -14.44 -7.13
CA HIS A 309 -8.66 -13.91 -6.42
C HIS A 309 -8.44 -12.47 -5.95
N SER A 310 -7.24 -12.13 -5.49
CA SER A 310 -6.98 -10.79 -4.95
C SER A 310 -6.90 -9.73 -6.03
N PHE A 311 -6.20 -10.02 -7.17
CA PHE A 311 -5.85 -8.94 -8.10
C PHE A 311 -5.68 -9.38 -9.57
N PHE A 312 -5.10 -10.55 -9.84
CA PHE A 312 -4.65 -10.90 -11.18
C PHE A 312 -5.71 -11.51 -12.09
N GLU A 313 -6.95 -11.65 -11.63
CA GLU A 313 -8.09 -12.08 -12.44
C GLU A 313 -9.27 -11.11 -12.23
N ASP A 314 -9.69 -10.44 -13.28
CA ASP A 314 -10.78 -9.45 -13.20
C ASP A 314 -12.17 -10.08 -13.12
N SER A 315 -12.38 -11.25 -13.73
CA SER A 315 -13.68 -11.90 -13.80
C SER A 315 -13.99 -12.68 -12.51
N ASP A 316 -15.01 -12.24 -11.77
CA ASP A 316 -15.50 -12.96 -10.59
C ASP A 316 -16.02 -14.36 -10.95
N GLU A 317 -16.71 -14.47 -12.10
CA GLU A 317 -17.20 -15.77 -12.59
C GLU A 317 -16.06 -16.76 -12.84
N ARG A 318 -14.92 -16.28 -13.37
CA ARG A 318 -13.75 -17.12 -13.59
C ARG A 318 -13.09 -17.53 -12.29
N VAL A 319 -12.96 -16.60 -11.34
CA VAL A 319 -12.42 -16.89 -9.99
C VAL A 319 -13.27 -17.91 -9.26
N GLU A 320 -14.60 -17.75 -9.26
CA GLU A 320 -15.53 -18.70 -8.64
C GLU A 320 -15.48 -20.07 -9.29
N ARG A 321 -15.42 -20.12 -10.63
CA ARG A 321 -15.28 -21.38 -11.38
C ARG A 321 -13.97 -22.09 -11.04
N LEU A 322 -12.84 -21.40 -11.01
CA LEU A 322 -11.55 -21.99 -10.64
C LEU A 322 -11.59 -22.57 -9.21
N ALA A 323 -12.23 -21.85 -8.27
CA ALA A 323 -12.42 -22.35 -6.92
C ALA A 323 -13.29 -23.62 -6.87
N ALA A 324 -14.38 -23.65 -7.62
CA ALA A 324 -15.28 -24.82 -7.69
C ALA A 324 -14.55 -26.03 -8.29
N GLU A 325 -13.91 -25.87 -9.44
CA GLU A 325 -13.16 -26.93 -10.13
C GLU A 325 -12.00 -27.46 -9.25
N TYR A 326 -11.36 -26.59 -8.46
CA TYR A 326 -10.28 -26.98 -7.55
C TYR A 326 -10.82 -27.79 -6.36
N ARG A 327 -11.95 -27.37 -5.76
CA ARG A 327 -12.61 -28.12 -4.67
C ARG A 327 -13.18 -29.46 -5.14
N GLU A 328 -13.61 -29.55 -6.38
CA GLU A 328 -14.11 -30.78 -6.98
C GLU A 328 -12.98 -31.73 -7.45
N GLY A 329 -11.73 -31.28 -7.44
CA GLY A 329 -10.58 -32.05 -7.91
C GLY A 329 -10.50 -32.18 -9.43
N THR A 330 -11.29 -31.41 -10.19
CA THR A 330 -11.24 -31.39 -11.65
C THR A 330 -10.12 -30.50 -12.18
N LEU A 331 -9.73 -29.45 -11.45
CA LEU A 331 -8.55 -28.62 -11.70
C LEU A 331 -7.42 -29.04 -10.77
N LEU A 332 -6.27 -29.42 -11.33
CA LEU A 332 -5.10 -29.82 -10.55
C LEU A 332 -4.27 -28.59 -10.10
N SER A 333 -3.51 -28.74 -9.00
CA SER A 333 -2.63 -27.66 -8.48
C SER A 333 -1.62 -27.18 -9.52
N GLY A 334 -1.06 -28.07 -10.35
CA GLY A 334 -0.14 -27.68 -11.41
C GLY A 334 -0.82 -26.83 -12.49
N GLU A 335 -2.06 -27.16 -12.86
CA GLU A 335 -2.85 -26.40 -13.82
C GLU A 335 -3.21 -25.00 -13.26
N LEU A 336 -3.61 -24.94 -11.98
CA LEU A 336 -3.92 -23.67 -11.31
C LEU A 336 -2.67 -22.77 -11.19
N LYS A 337 -1.49 -23.35 -10.90
CA LYS A 337 -0.20 -22.65 -10.90
C LYS A 337 0.13 -22.03 -12.26
N GLU A 338 -0.08 -22.79 -13.36
CA GLU A 338 0.14 -22.27 -14.71
C GLU A 338 -0.82 -21.11 -15.04
N ILE A 339 -2.09 -21.23 -14.69
CA ILE A 339 -3.08 -20.17 -14.90
C ILE A 339 -2.65 -18.89 -14.14
N ALA A 340 -2.21 -19.03 -12.89
CA ALA A 340 -1.75 -17.90 -12.10
C ALA A 340 -0.46 -17.29 -12.67
N ALA A 341 0.50 -18.13 -13.08
CA ALA A 341 1.76 -17.67 -13.67
C ALA A 341 1.52 -16.84 -14.94
N GLU A 342 0.63 -17.29 -15.83
CA GLU A 342 0.28 -16.58 -17.07
C GLU A 342 -0.40 -15.23 -16.74
N ALA A 343 -1.41 -15.20 -15.85
CA ALA A 343 -2.10 -13.96 -15.51
C ALA A 343 -1.17 -12.92 -14.86
N ILE A 344 -0.26 -13.36 -13.99
CA ILE A 344 0.72 -12.49 -13.35
C ILE A 344 1.75 -12.00 -14.37
N ALA A 345 2.22 -12.87 -15.26
CA ALA A 345 3.18 -12.50 -16.30
C ALA A 345 2.58 -11.46 -17.27
N ASP A 346 1.33 -11.64 -17.71
CA ASP A 346 0.65 -10.69 -18.61
C ASP A 346 0.52 -9.30 -17.94
N PHE A 347 0.17 -9.27 -16.66
CA PHE A 347 0.11 -8.02 -15.89
C PHE A 347 1.49 -7.36 -15.80
N LEU A 348 2.54 -8.12 -15.45
CA LEU A 348 3.89 -7.58 -15.27
C LEU A 348 4.52 -7.15 -16.59
N GLU A 349 4.32 -7.86 -17.69
CA GLU A 349 4.76 -7.44 -19.01
C GLU A 349 4.15 -6.08 -19.39
N SER A 350 2.84 -5.91 -19.19
CA SER A 350 2.17 -4.64 -19.43
C SER A 350 2.68 -3.49 -18.55
N HIS A 351 3.03 -3.79 -17.29
CA HIS A 351 3.66 -2.82 -16.39
C HIS A 351 5.07 -2.46 -16.85
N GLN A 352 5.89 -3.46 -17.21
CA GLN A 352 7.26 -3.30 -17.67
C GLN A 352 7.36 -2.55 -19.00
N GLU A 353 6.41 -2.74 -19.90
CA GLU A 353 6.31 -1.95 -21.15
C GLU A 353 6.16 -0.46 -20.86
N ARG A 354 5.26 -0.09 -19.92
CA ARG A 354 5.10 1.31 -19.50
C ARG A 354 6.35 1.83 -18.78
N ARG A 355 6.98 1.00 -17.93
CA ARG A 355 8.23 1.34 -17.26
C ARG A 355 9.37 1.57 -18.25
N ALA A 356 9.48 0.76 -19.28
CA ALA A 356 10.50 0.88 -20.33
C ALA A 356 10.29 2.11 -21.25
N ALA A 357 9.05 2.60 -21.33
CA ALA A 357 8.73 3.80 -22.09
C ALA A 357 9.22 5.10 -21.40
N LEU A 358 9.54 5.07 -20.10
CA LEU A 358 10.09 6.22 -19.36
C LEU A 358 11.56 6.45 -19.77
N ALA A 359 11.78 7.43 -20.65
CA ALA A 359 13.10 7.68 -21.24
C ALA A 359 14.07 8.31 -20.21
N ASP A 360 13.66 9.41 -19.58
CA ASP A 360 14.41 10.11 -18.54
C ASP A 360 13.53 10.26 -17.29
N LEU A 361 13.96 9.65 -16.20
CA LEU A 361 13.16 9.66 -14.96
C LEU A 361 12.94 11.07 -14.42
N ASP A 362 13.95 11.94 -14.49
CA ASP A 362 13.84 13.28 -13.89
C ASP A 362 12.92 14.18 -14.72
N GLU A 363 12.93 14.04 -16.05
CA GLU A 363 11.99 14.72 -16.96
C GLU A 363 10.56 14.20 -16.78
N GLU A 364 10.38 12.89 -16.70
CA GLU A 364 9.07 12.23 -16.52
C GLU A 364 8.47 12.51 -15.13
N LEU A 365 9.30 12.65 -14.11
CA LEU A 365 8.89 12.93 -12.73
C LEU A 365 8.54 14.43 -12.53
N ALA A 366 9.13 15.33 -13.28
CA ALA A 366 8.99 16.79 -13.08
C ALA A 366 7.53 17.26 -13.00
N PRO A 367 6.59 16.80 -13.86
CA PRO A 367 5.18 17.21 -13.78
C PRO A 367 4.45 16.77 -12.51
N PHE A 368 5.00 15.76 -11.79
CA PHE A 368 4.42 15.22 -10.58
C PHE A 368 4.94 15.89 -9.30
N ARG A 369 5.94 16.76 -9.40
CA ARG A 369 6.55 17.41 -8.23
C ARG A 369 5.66 18.55 -7.71
N LEU A 370 5.74 18.79 -6.39
CA LEU A 370 5.12 19.98 -5.80
C LEU A 370 5.67 21.25 -6.44
N THR A 371 4.79 22.15 -6.82
CA THR A 371 5.17 23.51 -7.27
C THR A 371 5.61 24.35 -6.06
N GLU A 372 6.33 25.45 -6.32
CA GLU A 372 6.73 26.41 -5.27
C GLU A 372 5.52 27.03 -4.55
N GLU A 373 4.40 27.24 -5.27
CA GLU A 373 3.16 27.73 -4.69
C GLU A 373 2.54 26.71 -3.73
N GLU A 374 2.50 25.44 -4.10
CA GLU A 374 2.01 24.33 -3.25
C GLU A 374 2.87 24.18 -1.99
N ARG A 375 4.19 24.27 -2.11
CA ARG A 375 5.15 24.26 -0.97
C ARG A 375 4.90 25.41 -0.01
N ALA A 376 4.80 26.64 -0.53
CA ALA A 376 4.54 27.83 0.26
C ALA A 376 3.16 27.74 0.95
N THR A 377 2.14 27.29 0.23
CA THR A 377 0.79 27.11 0.76
C THR A 377 0.76 26.12 1.91
N ALA A 378 1.38 24.95 1.74
CA ALA A 378 1.42 23.94 2.79
C ALA A 378 2.09 24.45 4.08
N ARG A 379 3.20 25.17 3.95
CA ARG A 379 3.93 25.78 5.07
C ARG A 379 3.09 26.85 5.78
N SER A 380 2.49 27.75 5.02
CA SER A 380 1.68 28.86 5.52
C SER A 380 0.50 28.38 6.35
N ARG A 381 -0.14 27.26 5.97
CA ARG A 381 -1.30 26.68 6.69
C ARG A 381 -0.98 26.16 8.09
N VAL A 382 0.26 25.86 8.39
CA VAL A 382 0.69 25.50 9.75
C VAL A 382 1.41 26.66 10.47
N GLY A 383 1.36 27.86 9.91
CA GLY A 383 1.97 29.07 10.50
C GLY A 383 3.48 29.17 10.31
N LEU A 384 4.05 28.43 9.37
CA LEU A 384 5.45 28.53 8.98
C LEU A 384 5.62 29.66 7.93
N PRO A 385 6.79 30.29 7.83
CA PRO A 385 7.10 31.28 6.78
C PRO A 385 6.91 30.69 5.38
N GLU A 386 6.31 31.45 4.47
CA GLU A 386 6.10 31.04 3.06
C GLU A 386 7.42 30.85 2.31
N GLY A 387 8.44 31.66 2.62
CA GLY A 387 9.81 31.54 2.11
C GLY A 387 10.78 31.04 3.16
N GLY A 388 11.85 30.39 2.72
CA GLY A 388 12.99 30.11 3.61
C GLY A 388 13.65 31.40 4.11
N PHE A 389 14.62 31.27 5.00
CA PHE A 389 15.52 32.39 5.35
C PHE A 389 16.35 32.72 4.09
N GLY A 390 15.83 33.60 3.24
CA GLY A 390 16.41 33.99 1.97
C GLY A 390 17.69 34.82 2.13
#